data_446b57d84f4a528b795fbba1949b3ddf
#
_entry.id   446b57d84f4a528b795fbba1949b3ddf
#
_cell.length_a   1.000
_cell.length_b   1.000
_cell.length_c   1.000
_cell.angle_alpha   90.00
_cell.angle_beta   90.00
_cell.angle_gamma   90.00
#
_symmetry.space_group_name_H-M   'P 1'
#
loop_
_entity.id
_entity.type
_entity.pdbx_description
1 polymer ?
#
loop_
_entity_poly.entity_id
_entity_poly.type
_entity_poly.pdbx_seq_one_letter_code
_entity_poly.pdbx_strand_id
1 'polypeptide(L)'
;MKKILILACIFSLYSCKNSTTNDKTSIYADETVLIVNYQLENMSLEEHAKLGSAVAPNFTSENVPGLLGKSFIGDAERAVFGGVYYFSDSESVDIYLESDLWKGVVAHPNLVNFKTDIFKTFDGTELANGNHSMRKTSADASDADGLHILVVNYTNEVNPSDEEMTSQVKQYAPVFSNDNFPGMIGKTMINSNDGNIYGGVYYFTSRAAIDDYFGSDLWMGFEGDNNTNVYKKDIYSVAPISVISNGVPVL
;
A
#
# COMPACT_ATOMS: atom_id res chain seq x y z
N MET A 1 -17.03 5.79 29.20
CA MET A 1 -16.96 6.55 27.95
C MET A 1 -15.86 7.61 28.11
N LYS A 2 -14.64 7.28 27.69
CA LYS A 2 -13.53 8.25 27.65
C LYS A 2 -13.65 9.02 26.34
N LYS A 3 -14.04 10.29 26.42
CA LYS A 3 -13.98 11.19 25.27
C LYS A 3 -12.52 11.39 24.92
N ILE A 4 -12.07 10.78 23.82
CA ILE A 4 -10.79 11.11 23.20
C ILE A 4 -10.98 12.49 22.59
N LEU A 5 -10.35 13.47 23.20
CA LEU A 5 -10.27 14.82 22.66
C LEU A 5 -9.28 14.76 21.51
N ILE A 6 -9.78 14.57 20.28
CA ILE A 6 -8.99 14.73 19.08
C ILE A 6 -8.76 16.23 18.94
N LEU A 7 -7.59 16.63 19.39
CA LEU A 7 -7.10 17.98 19.22
C LEU A 7 -6.77 18.14 17.74
N ALA A 8 -7.58 18.90 17.03
CA ALA A 8 -7.22 19.43 15.72
C ALA A 8 -5.95 20.29 15.93
N CYS A 9 -4.79 19.69 15.73
CA CYS A 9 -3.53 20.42 15.80
C CYS A 9 -3.40 21.27 14.54
N ILE A 10 -3.87 22.49 14.65
CA ILE A 10 -3.45 23.63 13.84
C ILE A 10 -1.92 23.69 13.90
N PHE A 11 -1.30 23.61 12.72
CA PHE A 11 0.13 23.80 12.54
C PHE A 11 0.55 25.17 13.07
N SER A 12 1.15 25.23 14.23
CA SER A 12 1.90 26.39 14.71
C SER A 12 3.38 26.05 14.66
N LEU A 13 4.05 26.75 13.74
CA LEU A 13 5.50 26.79 13.54
C LEU A 13 6.24 27.04 14.85
N TYR A 14 6.97 26.04 15.33
CA TYR A 14 8.07 26.28 16.25
C TYR A 14 9.37 25.93 15.56
N SER A 15 10.04 26.96 15.06
CA SER A 15 11.41 26.90 14.62
C SER A 15 12.33 26.75 15.85
N CYS A 16 12.97 25.61 15.98
CA CYS A 16 14.12 25.46 16.86
C CYS A 16 15.35 25.06 16.01
N LYS A 17 16.22 26.03 15.79
CA LYS A 17 17.57 25.77 15.25
C LYS A 17 18.38 25.12 16.37
N ASN A 18 18.98 23.95 16.09
CA ASN A 18 20.41 23.70 16.29
C ASN A 18 20.88 22.28 15.98
N SER A 19 21.93 22.30 15.31
CA SER A 19 23.19 21.52 15.38
C SER A 19 23.32 20.32 14.46
N THR A 20 24.19 20.55 13.54
CA THR A 20 24.90 19.68 12.60
C THR A 20 25.49 18.43 13.25
N THR A 21 24.99 17.27 12.87
CA THR A 21 25.80 16.08 12.58
C THR A 21 25.24 15.47 11.33
N ASN A 22 26.06 15.42 10.26
CA ASN A 22 25.74 14.82 8.97
C ASN A 22 25.73 13.29 9.08
N ASP A 23 24.70 12.73 9.68
CA ASP A 23 24.23 11.39 9.38
C ASP A 23 22.79 11.57 8.90
N LYS A 24 22.62 11.79 7.60
CA LYS A 24 21.31 11.71 6.97
C LYS A 24 20.90 10.25 6.96
N THR A 25 20.40 9.79 8.07
CA THR A 25 19.59 8.57 8.10
C THR A 25 18.44 8.82 7.14
N SER A 26 18.34 8.03 6.07
CA SER A 26 17.23 8.12 5.13
C SER A 26 15.93 8.04 5.91
N ILE A 27 14.96 8.90 5.57
CA ILE A 27 13.59 8.83 6.13
C ILE A 27 12.80 7.68 5.51
N TYR A 28 13.36 7.05 4.49
CA TYR A 28 12.75 5.94 3.79
C TYR A 28 13.38 4.63 4.23
N ALA A 29 12.54 3.63 4.43
CA ALA A 29 12.98 2.25 4.47
C ALA A 29 13.48 1.83 3.08
N ASP A 30 14.31 0.79 3.01
CA ASP A 30 14.77 0.25 1.72
C ASP A 30 13.61 -0.32 0.89
N GLU A 31 12.52 -0.72 1.57
CA GLU A 31 11.38 -1.34 0.95
C GLU A 31 10.67 -0.47 -0.06
N THR A 32 10.26 -1.11 -1.14
CA THR A 32 9.58 -0.46 -2.27
C THR A 32 8.26 -1.17 -2.56
N VAL A 33 7.21 -0.40 -2.79
CA VAL A 33 5.90 -0.88 -3.21
C VAL A 33 5.72 -0.64 -4.70
N LEU A 34 5.41 -1.69 -5.44
CA LEU A 34 4.98 -1.61 -6.84
C LEU A 34 3.49 -1.90 -6.90
N ILE A 35 2.72 -0.99 -7.49
CA ILE A 35 1.30 -1.20 -7.80
C ILE A 35 1.15 -1.32 -9.30
N VAL A 36 0.60 -2.45 -9.73
CA VAL A 36 0.31 -2.73 -11.13
C VAL A 36 -1.19 -2.75 -11.32
N ASN A 37 -1.69 -2.03 -12.31
CA ASN A 37 -3.08 -2.09 -12.76
C ASN A 37 -3.13 -2.40 -14.25
N TYR A 38 -4.14 -3.17 -14.67
CA TYR A 38 -4.45 -3.46 -16.07
C TYR A 38 -5.96 -3.70 -16.25
N GLN A 39 -6.40 -3.78 -17.50
CA GLN A 39 -7.77 -4.11 -17.87
C GLN A 39 -7.82 -5.44 -18.63
N LEU A 40 -8.99 -6.08 -18.64
CA LEU A 40 -9.22 -7.29 -19.42
C LEU A 40 -9.84 -6.91 -20.78
N GLU A 41 -9.32 -7.52 -21.83
CA GLU A 41 -9.89 -7.44 -23.17
C GLU A 41 -10.19 -8.85 -23.70
N ASN A 42 -11.44 -9.10 -24.09
CA ASN A 42 -11.90 -10.40 -24.59
C ASN A 42 -11.58 -11.60 -23.64
N MET A 43 -11.64 -11.38 -22.35
CA MET A 43 -11.40 -12.37 -21.30
C MET A 43 -12.49 -12.24 -20.22
N SER A 44 -13.11 -13.33 -19.85
CA SER A 44 -14.06 -13.39 -18.74
C SER A 44 -13.33 -13.36 -17.37
N LEU A 45 -14.06 -13.01 -16.30
CA LEU A 45 -13.52 -13.05 -14.94
C LEU A 45 -13.09 -14.46 -14.53
N GLU A 46 -13.80 -15.50 -15.00
CA GLU A 46 -13.46 -16.89 -14.72
C GLU A 46 -12.12 -17.29 -15.39
N GLU A 47 -11.92 -16.90 -16.66
CA GLU A 47 -10.66 -17.14 -17.37
C GLU A 47 -9.50 -16.38 -16.71
N HIS A 48 -9.75 -15.13 -16.31
CA HIS A 48 -8.77 -14.32 -15.57
C HIS A 48 -8.41 -14.97 -14.22
N ALA A 49 -9.38 -15.47 -13.45
CA ALA A 49 -9.12 -16.17 -12.20
C ALA A 49 -8.29 -17.46 -12.42
N LYS A 50 -8.56 -18.21 -13.49
CA LYS A 50 -7.74 -19.38 -13.87
C LYS A 50 -6.32 -19.00 -14.25
N LEU A 51 -6.14 -17.91 -15.02
CA LEU A 51 -4.83 -17.37 -15.33
C LEU A 51 -4.08 -16.96 -14.06
N GLY A 52 -4.73 -16.19 -13.18
CA GLY A 52 -4.18 -15.81 -11.88
C GLY A 52 -3.71 -17.01 -11.06
N SER A 53 -4.55 -18.04 -10.95
CA SER A 53 -4.21 -19.29 -10.22
C SER A 53 -3.03 -20.03 -10.84
N ALA A 54 -2.88 -20.00 -12.17
CA ALA A 54 -1.77 -20.63 -12.87
C ALA A 54 -0.44 -19.88 -12.68
N VAL A 55 -0.48 -18.56 -12.57
CA VAL A 55 0.75 -17.74 -12.45
C VAL A 55 1.15 -17.47 -11.00
N ALA A 56 0.22 -17.52 -10.05
CA ALA A 56 0.48 -17.18 -8.63
C ALA A 56 1.67 -17.98 -8.03
N PRO A 57 1.85 -19.28 -8.29
CA PRO A 57 2.99 -20.06 -7.78
C PRO A 57 4.36 -19.58 -8.26
N ASN A 58 4.43 -18.75 -9.30
CA ASN A 58 5.70 -18.20 -9.78
C ASN A 58 6.17 -16.98 -8.96
N PHE A 59 5.30 -16.39 -8.12
CA PHE A 59 5.66 -15.27 -7.29
C PHE A 59 6.26 -15.72 -5.95
N THR A 60 7.43 -16.28 -6.01
CA THR A 60 8.26 -16.69 -4.87
C THR A 60 9.51 -15.82 -4.82
N SER A 61 10.16 -15.73 -3.67
CA SER A 61 11.45 -15.02 -3.54
C SER A 61 12.57 -15.69 -4.35
N GLU A 62 12.43 -16.97 -4.72
CA GLU A 62 13.36 -17.68 -5.60
C GLU A 62 13.21 -17.23 -7.06
N ASN A 63 11.98 -17.09 -7.56
CA ASN A 63 11.69 -16.72 -8.94
C ASN A 63 11.68 -15.19 -9.15
N VAL A 64 11.39 -14.43 -8.09
CA VAL A 64 11.35 -12.98 -8.09
C VAL A 64 12.23 -12.48 -6.93
N PRO A 65 13.53 -12.31 -7.16
CA PRO A 65 14.46 -11.87 -6.13
C PRO A 65 14.01 -10.58 -5.47
N GLY A 66 14.10 -10.52 -4.14
CA GLY A 66 13.67 -9.37 -3.35
C GLY A 66 12.17 -9.23 -3.13
N LEU A 67 11.32 -10.08 -3.73
CA LEU A 67 9.89 -10.06 -3.46
C LEU A 67 9.60 -10.47 -2.02
N LEU A 68 8.99 -9.58 -1.25
CA LEU A 68 8.56 -9.80 0.13
C LEU A 68 7.11 -10.26 0.21
N GLY A 69 6.27 -9.80 -0.72
CA GLY A 69 4.88 -10.18 -0.77
C GLY A 69 4.16 -9.63 -2.00
N LYS A 70 3.05 -10.29 -2.35
CA LYS A 70 2.18 -9.85 -3.43
C LYS A 70 0.73 -10.15 -3.10
N SER A 71 -0.12 -9.14 -3.25
CA SER A 71 -1.58 -9.30 -3.28
C SER A 71 -2.08 -9.14 -4.70
N PHE A 72 -2.84 -10.13 -5.19
CA PHE A 72 -3.61 -9.96 -6.42
C PHE A 72 -4.86 -9.17 -6.10
N ILE A 73 -5.10 -8.12 -6.86
CA ILE A 73 -6.19 -7.17 -6.62
C ILE A 73 -7.12 -7.06 -7.81
N GLY A 74 -8.38 -6.73 -7.54
CA GLY A 74 -9.36 -6.49 -8.59
C GLY A 74 -10.49 -5.59 -8.14
N ASP A 75 -10.98 -4.80 -9.08
CA ASP A 75 -12.24 -4.08 -9.02
C ASP A 75 -13.06 -4.44 -10.25
N ALA A 76 -14.00 -5.35 -10.06
CA ALA A 76 -14.84 -5.86 -11.16
C ALA A 76 -15.78 -4.80 -11.72
N GLU A 77 -16.21 -3.82 -10.91
CA GLU A 77 -17.10 -2.74 -11.36
C GLU A 77 -16.38 -1.78 -12.30
N ARG A 78 -15.13 -1.44 -12.01
CA ARG A 78 -14.28 -0.59 -12.86
C ARG A 78 -13.52 -1.39 -13.92
N ALA A 79 -13.62 -2.72 -13.91
CA ALA A 79 -12.86 -3.63 -14.74
C ALA A 79 -11.33 -3.40 -14.65
N VAL A 80 -10.82 -3.10 -13.46
CA VAL A 80 -9.40 -2.90 -13.16
C VAL A 80 -8.90 -4.05 -12.30
N PHE A 81 -7.79 -4.65 -12.72
CA PHE A 81 -7.15 -5.79 -12.05
C PHE A 81 -5.66 -5.51 -11.92
N GLY A 82 -4.97 -6.29 -11.08
CA GLY A 82 -3.53 -6.09 -10.93
C GLY A 82 -2.92 -6.73 -9.71
N GLY A 83 -1.95 -6.04 -9.13
CA GLY A 83 -1.29 -6.49 -7.91
C GLY A 83 -0.63 -5.36 -7.15
N VAL A 84 -0.56 -5.54 -5.83
CA VAL A 84 0.29 -4.76 -4.95
C VAL A 84 1.45 -5.65 -4.53
N TYR A 85 2.66 -5.21 -4.80
CA TYR A 85 3.89 -5.97 -4.56
C TYR A 85 4.74 -5.20 -3.55
N TYR A 86 5.36 -5.94 -2.65
CA TYR A 86 6.35 -5.43 -1.71
C TYR A 86 7.71 -6.03 -2.04
N PHE A 87 8.69 -5.19 -2.23
CA PHE A 87 10.07 -5.58 -2.52
C PHE A 87 11.02 -5.09 -1.41
N SER A 88 12.12 -5.78 -1.24
CA SER A 88 13.17 -5.41 -0.29
C SER A 88 13.80 -4.04 -0.60
N ASP A 89 13.80 -3.65 -1.87
CA ASP A 89 14.43 -2.42 -2.37
C ASP A 89 13.96 -2.10 -3.80
N SER A 90 14.35 -0.93 -4.29
CA SER A 90 14.01 -0.48 -5.65
C SER A 90 14.74 -1.24 -6.76
N GLU A 91 15.95 -1.73 -6.52
CA GLU A 91 16.69 -2.54 -7.50
C GLU A 91 15.96 -3.84 -7.80
N SER A 92 15.39 -4.46 -6.77
CA SER A 92 14.56 -5.66 -6.92
C SER A 92 13.31 -5.42 -7.77
N VAL A 93 12.71 -4.22 -7.70
CA VAL A 93 11.60 -3.83 -8.60
C VAL A 93 12.08 -3.76 -10.05
N ASP A 94 13.23 -3.11 -10.30
CA ASP A 94 13.79 -2.99 -11.64
C ASP A 94 14.13 -4.35 -12.24
N ILE A 95 14.74 -5.25 -11.46
CA ILE A 95 15.02 -6.64 -11.86
C ILE A 95 13.72 -7.36 -12.23
N TYR A 96 12.67 -7.22 -11.42
CA TYR A 96 11.37 -7.83 -11.71
C TYR A 96 10.76 -7.29 -13.02
N LEU A 97 10.77 -5.98 -13.24
CA LEU A 97 10.21 -5.36 -14.45
C LEU A 97 11.00 -5.69 -15.72
N GLU A 98 12.23 -6.16 -15.59
CA GLU A 98 13.06 -6.66 -16.70
C GLU A 98 12.96 -8.20 -16.87
N SER A 99 12.32 -8.91 -15.96
CA SER A 99 12.24 -10.37 -15.95
C SER A 99 11.37 -10.94 -17.07
N ASP A 100 11.62 -12.20 -17.42
CA ASP A 100 10.79 -12.92 -18.39
C ASP A 100 9.36 -13.16 -17.84
N LEU A 101 9.21 -13.26 -16.51
CA LEU A 101 7.90 -13.37 -15.88
C LEU A 101 7.06 -12.11 -16.14
N TRP A 102 7.62 -10.93 -15.90
CA TRP A 102 6.94 -9.66 -16.17
C TRP A 102 6.65 -9.49 -17.66
N LYS A 103 7.65 -9.74 -18.53
CA LYS A 103 7.47 -9.67 -19.99
C LYS A 103 6.36 -10.60 -20.47
N GLY A 104 6.26 -11.80 -19.90
CA GLY A 104 5.17 -12.72 -20.20
C GLY A 104 3.79 -12.20 -19.78
N VAL A 105 3.70 -11.51 -18.63
CA VAL A 105 2.46 -10.88 -18.15
C VAL A 105 2.02 -9.75 -19.10
N VAL A 106 2.92 -8.82 -19.44
CA VAL A 106 2.56 -7.68 -20.30
C VAL A 106 2.37 -8.06 -21.77
N ALA A 107 2.92 -9.18 -22.20
CA ALA A 107 2.71 -9.69 -23.55
C ALA A 107 1.40 -10.49 -23.70
N HIS A 108 0.67 -10.73 -22.61
CA HIS A 108 -0.57 -11.50 -22.68
C HIS A 108 -1.65 -10.72 -23.44
N PRO A 109 -2.24 -11.28 -24.53
CA PRO A 109 -3.07 -10.53 -25.47
C PRO A 109 -4.38 -9.98 -24.89
N ASN A 110 -4.82 -10.54 -23.76
CA ASN A 110 -6.07 -10.15 -23.11
C ASN A 110 -5.86 -9.26 -21.87
N LEU A 111 -4.61 -8.95 -21.52
CA LEU A 111 -4.28 -8.01 -20.45
C LEU A 111 -3.77 -6.72 -21.10
N VAL A 112 -4.51 -5.62 -20.94
CA VAL A 112 -4.24 -4.38 -21.66
C VAL A 112 -4.19 -3.18 -20.74
N ASN A 113 -3.71 -2.04 -21.25
CA ASN A 113 -3.71 -0.76 -20.53
C ASN A 113 -2.96 -0.82 -19.19
N PHE A 114 -1.80 -1.47 -19.19
CA PHE A 114 -0.94 -1.55 -18.00
C PHE A 114 -0.54 -0.18 -17.50
N LYS A 115 -0.61 -0.03 -16.17
CA LYS A 115 -0.04 1.10 -15.41
C LYS A 115 0.75 0.56 -14.25
N THR A 116 1.91 1.14 -14.01
CA THR A 116 2.78 0.80 -12.89
C THR A 116 3.09 2.07 -12.10
N ASP A 117 2.85 2.01 -10.79
CA ASP A 117 3.22 3.07 -9.86
C ASP A 117 4.24 2.48 -8.86
N ILE A 118 5.38 3.15 -8.67
CA ILE A 118 6.46 2.71 -7.78
C ILE A 118 6.60 3.73 -6.65
N PHE A 119 6.62 3.25 -5.42
CA PHE A 119 6.67 4.06 -4.22
C PHE A 119 7.72 3.55 -3.25
N LYS A 120 8.42 4.47 -2.60
CA LYS A 120 9.22 4.20 -1.39
C LYS A 120 8.30 4.05 -0.20
N THR A 121 8.70 3.28 0.79
CA THR A 121 8.04 3.25 2.10
C THR A 121 8.78 4.16 3.09
N PHE A 122 8.05 4.72 4.05
CA PHE A 122 8.66 5.51 5.11
C PHE A 122 9.22 4.61 6.22
N ASP A 123 10.39 4.98 6.76
CA ASP A 123 10.89 4.40 8.01
C ASP A 123 9.89 4.66 9.14
N GLY A 124 9.56 3.63 9.90
CA GLY A 124 8.55 3.71 10.95
C GLY A 124 7.12 3.37 10.49
N THR A 125 6.89 3.09 9.20
CA THR A 125 5.58 2.61 8.73
C THR A 125 5.17 1.27 9.38
N GLU A 126 6.14 0.49 9.87
CA GLU A 126 5.95 -0.75 10.63
C GLU A 126 5.20 -0.53 11.96
N LEU A 127 5.12 0.68 12.45
CA LEU A 127 4.37 1.03 13.66
C LEU A 127 2.86 1.00 13.44
N ALA A 128 2.41 1.06 12.20
CA ALA A 128 1.02 0.81 11.87
C ALA A 128 0.68 -0.66 12.17
N ASN A 129 -0.28 -0.90 13.08
CA ASN A 129 -0.59 -2.22 13.66
C ASN A 129 0.58 -2.91 14.39
N GLY A 130 1.62 -2.19 14.76
CA GLY A 130 2.73 -2.70 15.54
C GLY A 130 3.77 -3.48 14.75
N ASN A 131 3.59 -3.70 13.45
CA ASN A 131 4.60 -4.28 12.56
C ASN A 131 4.18 -4.22 11.10
N HIS A 132 5.06 -4.57 10.18
CA HIS A 132 4.76 -4.83 8.76
C HIS A 132 3.99 -6.13 8.58
N SER A 133 2.80 -6.21 9.12
CA SER A 133 2.02 -7.44 9.23
C SER A 133 1.70 -8.08 7.86
N MET A 134 1.64 -7.28 6.80
CA MET A 134 1.34 -7.75 5.44
C MET A 134 2.31 -8.79 4.88
N ARG A 135 3.46 -8.96 5.54
CA ARG A 135 4.54 -9.86 5.12
C ARG A 135 4.70 -11.08 6.00
N LYS A 136 4.03 -11.12 7.15
CA LYS A 136 4.37 -12.06 8.23
C LYS A 136 3.22 -12.92 8.72
N THR A 137 2.02 -12.76 8.17
CA THR A 137 0.89 -13.51 8.69
C THR A 137 0.86 -14.91 8.10
N SER A 138 0.54 -15.86 8.94
CA SER A 138 0.29 -17.26 8.59
C SER A 138 -1.14 -17.50 8.13
N ALA A 139 -1.77 -16.49 7.50
CA ALA A 139 -3.12 -16.61 6.98
C ALA A 139 -3.21 -17.72 5.94
N ASP A 140 -4.22 -18.53 5.99
CA ASP A 140 -4.54 -19.47 4.93
C ASP A 140 -5.40 -18.82 3.84
N ALA A 141 -5.72 -19.57 2.76
CA ALA A 141 -6.49 -19.03 1.65
C ALA A 141 -7.88 -18.52 2.06
N SER A 142 -8.46 -19.03 3.16
CA SER A 142 -9.76 -18.59 3.67
C SER A 142 -9.70 -17.19 4.27
N ASP A 143 -8.54 -16.79 4.80
CA ASP A 143 -8.38 -15.51 5.45
C ASP A 143 -8.25 -14.36 4.44
N ALA A 144 -7.92 -14.66 3.19
CA ALA A 144 -7.90 -13.66 2.11
C ALA A 144 -9.30 -13.37 1.54
N ASP A 145 -10.27 -14.25 1.78
CA ASP A 145 -11.64 -14.06 1.30
C ASP A 145 -12.31 -12.89 2.02
N GLY A 146 -12.79 -11.95 1.22
CA GLY A 146 -13.42 -10.72 1.74
C GLY A 146 -12.46 -9.58 2.08
N LEU A 147 -11.13 -9.79 2.00
CA LEU A 147 -10.17 -8.72 2.21
C LEU A 147 -10.24 -7.66 1.12
N HIS A 148 -9.99 -6.43 1.53
CA HIS A 148 -9.94 -5.29 0.64
C HIS A 148 -8.68 -4.46 0.87
N ILE A 149 -8.17 -3.90 -0.21
CA ILE A 149 -7.09 -2.91 -0.20
C ILE A 149 -7.66 -1.56 -0.59
N LEU A 150 -7.32 -0.54 0.20
CA LEU A 150 -7.52 0.85 -0.15
C LEU A 150 -6.15 1.46 -0.49
N VAL A 151 -6.03 2.03 -1.69
CA VAL A 151 -4.89 2.85 -2.10
C VAL A 151 -5.29 4.30 -2.11
N VAL A 152 -4.64 5.10 -1.28
CA VAL A 152 -4.85 6.55 -1.23
C VAL A 152 -3.60 7.24 -1.76
N ASN A 153 -3.78 8.21 -2.65
CA ASN A 153 -2.72 9.12 -3.07
C ASN A 153 -3.19 10.57 -2.90
N TYR A 154 -2.28 11.40 -2.41
CA TYR A 154 -2.51 12.82 -2.22
C TYR A 154 -1.24 13.63 -2.48
N THR A 155 -1.42 14.91 -2.70
CA THR A 155 -0.34 15.91 -2.76
C THR A 155 -0.55 16.93 -1.66
N ASN A 156 0.51 17.58 -1.24
CA ASN A 156 0.44 18.73 -0.33
C ASN A 156 0.67 20.02 -1.13
N GLU A 157 0.01 21.12 -0.74
CA GLU A 157 0.32 22.45 -1.29
C GLU A 157 1.72 22.90 -0.85
N VAL A 158 2.08 22.57 0.40
CA VAL A 158 3.41 22.77 0.96
C VAL A 158 3.93 21.41 1.43
N ASN A 159 4.96 20.92 0.76
CA ASN A 159 5.58 19.65 1.14
C ASN A 159 6.32 19.82 2.48
N PRO A 160 6.11 18.89 3.43
CA PRO A 160 6.90 18.88 4.66
C PRO A 160 8.36 18.56 4.37
N SER A 161 9.24 19.03 5.23
CA SER A 161 10.64 18.58 5.22
C SER A 161 10.74 17.10 5.62
N ASP A 162 11.87 16.47 5.30
CA ASP A 162 12.13 15.07 5.68
C ASP A 162 12.02 14.84 7.19
N GLU A 163 12.46 15.81 8.00
CA GLU A 163 12.37 15.74 9.47
C GLU A 163 10.92 15.81 9.96
N GLU A 164 10.13 16.72 9.38
CA GLU A 164 8.70 16.85 9.69
C GLU A 164 7.95 15.59 9.28
N MET A 165 8.23 15.04 8.10
CA MET A 165 7.59 13.83 7.62
C MET A 165 7.93 12.63 8.51
N THR A 166 9.20 12.44 8.88
CA THR A 166 9.62 11.39 9.83
C THR A 166 8.88 11.50 11.15
N SER A 167 8.77 12.73 11.68
CA SER A 167 8.04 12.97 12.92
C SER A 167 6.56 12.63 12.78
N GLN A 168 5.93 13.02 11.67
CA GLN A 168 4.53 12.70 11.40
C GLN A 168 4.29 11.20 11.27
N VAL A 169 5.15 10.47 10.51
CA VAL A 169 5.04 9.02 10.38
C VAL A 169 5.11 8.33 11.74
N LYS A 170 6.10 8.65 12.57
CA LYS A 170 6.25 8.08 13.91
C LYS A 170 5.08 8.42 14.84
N GLN A 171 4.52 9.59 14.70
CA GLN A 171 3.37 10.03 15.50
C GLN A 171 2.07 9.33 15.08
N TYR A 172 1.82 9.21 13.78
CA TYR A 172 0.54 8.76 13.26
C TYR A 172 0.51 7.26 12.93
N ALA A 173 1.65 6.62 12.60
CA ALA A 173 1.63 5.20 12.26
C ALA A 173 0.95 4.32 13.34
N PRO A 174 1.19 4.51 14.66
CA PRO A 174 0.54 3.71 15.69
C PRO A 174 -0.98 3.91 15.80
N VAL A 175 -1.51 5.01 15.21
CA VAL A 175 -2.96 5.28 15.20
C VAL A 175 -3.69 4.32 14.26
N PHE A 176 -3.01 3.87 13.19
CA PHE A 176 -3.57 2.95 12.20
C PHE A 176 -3.56 1.52 12.71
N SER A 177 -4.54 1.17 13.52
CA SER A 177 -4.67 -0.13 14.16
C SER A 177 -6.12 -0.60 14.18
N ASN A 178 -6.31 -1.92 14.34
CA ASN A 178 -7.65 -2.50 14.48
C ASN A 178 -8.41 -1.97 15.71
N ASP A 179 -7.70 -1.58 16.76
CA ASP A 179 -8.32 -1.01 17.97
C ASP A 179 -8.96 0.35 17.71
N ASN A 180 -8.36 1.16 16.84
CA ASN A 180 -8.86 2.48 16.48
C ASN A 180 -9.80 2.42 15.26
N PHE A 181 -9.55 1.52 14.33
CA PHE A 181 -10.34 1.31 13.11
C PHE A 181 -10.66 -0.17 12.97
N PRO A 182 -11.79 -0.63 13.52
CA PRO A 182 -12.19 -2.03 13.47
C PRO A 182 -12.18 -2.57 12.03
N GLY A 183 -11.49 -3.68 11.84
CA GLY A 183 -11.30 -4.29 10.52
C GLY A 183 -10.07 -3.80 9.75
N MET A 184 -9.33 -2.79 10.23
CA MET A 184 -8.05 -2.43 9.66
C MET A 184 -6.98 -3.45 10.05
N ILE A 185 -6.33 -4.06 9.07
CA ILE A 185 -5.26 -5.05 9.28
C ILE A 185 -3.90 -4.35 9.35
N GLY A 186 -3.68 -3.39 8.45
CA GLY A 186 -2.43 -2.64 8.43
C GLY A 186 -2.44 -1.53 7.39
N LYS A 187 -1.42 -0.68 7.49
CA LYS A 187 -1.17 0.42 6.55
C LYS A 187 0.32 0.51 6.27
N THR A 188 0.67 0.61 5.00
CA THR A 188 2.00 1.02 4.56
C THR A 188 1.93 2.46 4.07
N MET A 189 2.72 3.35 4.65
CA MET A 189 2.84 4.73 4.19
C MET A 189 3.82 4.79 3.03
N ILE A 190 3.43 5.44 1.95
CA ILE A 190 4.16 5.46 0.69
C ILE A 190 4.40 6.88 0.18
N ASN A 191 5.48 7.05 -0.58
CA ASN A 191 5.82 8.29 -1.27
C ASN A 191 6.39 7.97 -2.67
N SER A 192 6.03 8.79 -3.66
CA SER A 192 6.62 8.66 -5.00
C SER A 192 8.12 8.95 -5.01
N ASN A 193 8.83 8.40 -5.99
CA ASN A 193 10.27 8.57 -6.10
C ASN A 193 10.71 10.03 -6.24
N ASP A 194 9.87 10.89 -6.82
CA ASP A 194 10.11 12.34 -6.95
C ASP A 194 9.69 13.13 -5.69
N GLY A 195 9.13 12.45 -4.68
CA GLY A 195 8.76 13.05 -3.39
C GLY A 195 7.48 13.88 -3.39
N ASN A 196 6.73 13.93 -4.51
CA ASN A 196 5.58 14.84 -4.64
C ASN A 196 4.24 14.19 -4.34
N ILE A 197 4.16 12.85 -4.43
CA ILE A 197 2.93 12.09 -4.18
C ILE A 197 3.11 11.30 -2.89
N TYR A 198 2.27 11.60 -1.93
CA TYR A 198 2.17 10.87 -0.67
C TYR A 198 0.98 9.92 -0.71
N GLY A 199 0.98 8.92 0.15
CA GLY A 199 -0.15 8.01 0.19
C GLY A 199 -0.06 6.90 1.22
N GLY A 200 -0.92 5.92 1.02
CA GLY A 200 -0.94 4.70 1.81
C GLY A 200 -1.60 3.55 1.08
N VAL A 201 -1.11 2.36 1.38
CA VAL A 201 -1.75 1.10 1.04
C VAL A 201 -2.30 0.53 2.33
N TYR A 202 -3.61 0.38 2.43
CA TYR A 202 -4.30 -0.07 3.62
C TYR A 202 -4.96 -1.41 3.34
N TYR A 203 -4.94 -2.30 4.31
CA TYR A 203 -5.63 -3.58 4.27
C TYR A 203 -6.74 -3.62 5.29
N PHE A 204 -7.91 -4.09 4.84
CA PHE A 204 -9.10 -4.21 5.66
C PHE A 204 -9.74 -5.59 5.51
N THR A 205 -10.40 -6.05 6.55
CA THR A 205 -11.14 -7.31 6.56
C THR A 205 -12.41 -7.29 5.71
N SER A 206 -12.89 -6.10 5.32
CA SER A 206 -14.09 -5.96 4.50
C SER A 206 -14.21 -4.58 3.86
N ARG A 207 -15.06 -4.46 2.84
CA ARG A 207 -15.43 -3.17 2.25
C ARG A 207 -16.12 -2.26 3.28
N ALA A 208 -16.98 -2.81 4.13
CA ALA A 208 -17.68 -2.05 5.16
C ALA A 208 -16.70 -1.37 6.13
N ALA A 209 -15.61 -2.05 6.50
CA ALA A 209 -14.58 -1.47 7.35
C ALA A 209 -13.86 -0.26 6.69
N ILE A 210 -13.74 -0.24 5.37
CA ILE A 210 -13.25 0.93 4.63
C ILE A 210 -14.26 2.09 4.70
N ASP A 211 -15.54 1.80 4.54
CA ASP A 211 -16.59 2.81 4.58
C ASP A 211 -16.68 3.42 5.99
N ASP A 212 -16.55 2.60 7.05
CA ASP A 212 -16.45 3.07 8.44
C ASP A 212 -15.20 3.93 8.68
N TYR A 213 -14.05 3.54 8.09
CA TYR A 213 -12.83 4.36 8.15
C TYR A 213 -13.01 5.72 7.48
N PHE A 214 -13.67 5.80 6.34
CA PHE A 214 -14.00 7.06 5.68
C PHE A 214 -14.99 7.94 6.51
N GLY A 215 -15.82 7.33 7.32
CA GLY A 215 -16.69 8.03 8.28
C GLY A 215 -15.99 8.49 9.55
N SER A 216 -14.72 8.18 9.77
CA SER A 216 -13.98 8.54 10.99
C SER A 216 -13.57 10.01 11.02
N ASP A 217 -13.49 10.57 12.23
CA ASP A 217 -12.99 11.93 12.44
C ASP A 217 -11.56 12.12 11.88
N LEU A 218 -10.73 11.06 11.93
CA LEU A 218 -9.37 11.11 11.39
C LEU A 218 -9.39 11.31 9.88
N TRP A 219 -10.19 10.51 9.17
CA TRP A 219 -10.28 10.60 7.70
C TRP A 219 -10.90 11.93 7.28
N MET A 220 -12.01 12.34 7.90
CA MET A 220 -12.68 13.59 7.57
C MET A 220 -11.77 14.80 7.84
N GLY A 221 -10.99 14.77 8.93
CA GLY A 221 -10.00 15.80 9.22
C GLY A 221 -8.87 15.84 8.20
N PHE A 222 -8.39 14.69 7.75
CA PHE A 222 -7.35 14.57 6.73
C PHE A 222 -7.84 15.07 5.36
N GLU A 223 -9.02 14.63 4.91
CA GLU A 223 -9.58 15.02 3.61
C GLU A 223 -10.02 16.50 3.60
N GLY A 224 -10.37 17.05 4.76
CA GLY A 224 -10.74 18.46 4.93
C GLY A 224 -9.56 19.41 5.17
N ASP A 225 -8.33 18.91 5.26
CA ASP A 225 -7.15 19.75 5.45
C ASP A 225 -6.84 20.54 4.19
N ASN A 226 -6.74 21.85 4.30
CA ASN A 226 -6.48 22.77 3.19
C ASN A 226 -5.11 22.56 2.52
N ASN A 227 -4.14 21.97 3.23
CA ASN A 227 -2.83 21.63 2.66
C ASN A 227 -2.82 20.31 1.87
N THR A 228 -3.88 19.51 2.01
CA THR A 228 -3.96 18.15 1.46
C THR A 228 -4.95 18.08 0.32
N ASN A 229 -4.49 17.59 -0.83
CA ASN A 229 -5.34 17.29 -1.99
C ASN A 229 -5.36 15.78 -2.25
N VAL A 230 -6.40 15.09 -1.77
CA VAL A 230 -6.63 13.67 -2.05
C VAL A 230 -7.25 13.52 -3.43
N TYR A 231 -6.48 12.95 -4.37
CA TYR A 231 -6.94 12.80 -5.76
C TYR A 231 -7.19 11.35 -6.18
N LYS A 232 -6.76 10.37 -5.37
CA LYS A 232 -6.94 8.94 -5.65
C LYS A 232 -7.39 8.22 -4.38
N LYS A 233 -8.49 7.48 -4.50
CA LYS A 233 -9.04 6.56 -3.48
C LYS A 233 -9.52 5.31 -4.20
N ASP A 234 -8.60 4.41 -4.49
CA ASP A 234 -8.91 3.16 -5.18
C ASP A 234 -9.14 2.04 -4.17
N ILE A 235 -10.25 1.33 -4.31
CA ILE A 235 -10.59 0.18 -3.47
C ILE A 235 -10.61 -1.05 -4.35
N TYR A 236 -9.94 -2.10 -3.87
CA TYR A 236 -9.81 -3.37 -4.56
C TYR A 236 -10.19 -4.52 -3.63
N SER A 237 -10.81 -5.56 -4.15
CA SER A 237 -10.89 -6.86 -3.50
C SER A 237 -9.54 -7.57 -3.65
N VAL A 238 -9.14 -8.31 -2.61
CA VAL A 238 -7.95 -9.17 -2.65
C VAL A 238 -8.38 -10.57 -3.09
N ALA A 239 -7.70 -11.12 -4.10
CA ALA A 239 -8.00 -12.47 -4.57
C ALA A 239 -7.42 -13.51 -3.59
N PRO A 240 -8.16 -14.60 -3.28
CA PRO A 240 -7.69 -15.65 -2.36
C PRO A 240 -6.35 -16.28 -2.74
N ILE A 241 -6.00 -16.31 -4.04
CA ILE A 241 -4.70 -16.79 -4.52
C ILE A 241 -3.50 -15.99 -3.98
N SER A 242 -3.73 -14.81 -3.41
CA SER A 242 -2.68 -13.97 -2.83
C SER A 242 -1.94 -14.65 -1.69
N VAL A 243 -2.58 -15.54 -0.94
CA VAL A 243 -1.96 -16.26 0.20
C VAL A 243 -0.89 -17.26 -0.22
N ILE A 244 -0.92 -17.73 -1.46
CA ILE A 244 0.10 -18.66 -1.99
C ILE A 244 1.15 -17.95 -2.84
N SER A 245 0.99 -16.66 -3.07
CA SER A 245 1.96 -15.85 -3.78
C SER A 245 3.25 -15.77 -2.98
N ASN A 246 4.41 -15.98 -3.60
CA ASN A 246 5.75 -15.99 -3.01
C ASN A 246 6.02 -17.10 -1.97
N GLY A 247 5.16 -18.08 -1.80
CA GLY A 247 5.33 -19.17 -0.83
C GLY A 247 5.26 -18.73 0.63
N VAL A 248 4.88 -17.49 0.90
CA VAL A 248 4.64 -16.92 2.23
C VAL A 248 3.27 -16.29 2.20
N PRO A 249 2.40 -16.51 3.20
CA PRO A 249 1.13 -15.83 3.29
C PRO A 249 1.32 -14.30 3.27
N VAL A 250 0.56 -13.63 2.42
CA VAL A 250 0.66 -12.18 2.22
C VAL A 250 -0.47 -11.51 2.99
N LEU A 251 -0.43 -11.64 4.27
CA LEU A 251 -1.25 -10.82 5.19
C LEU A 251 -0.49 -10.53 6.43
#